data_6435cb378bbf1e3f07d02affe36fd251
#
_entry.id   6435cb378bbf1e3f07d02affe36fd251
#
_cell.length_a   1.000
_cell.length_b   1.000
_cell.length_c   1.000
_cell.angle_alpha   90.00
_cell.angle_beta   90.00
_cell.angle_gamma   90.00
#
_symmetry.space_group_name_H-M   'P 1'
#
loop_
_entity.id
_entity.type
_entity.pdbx_description
1 polymer ?
#
loop_
_entity_poly.entity_id
_entity_poly.type
_entity_poly.pdbx_seq_one_letter_code
_entity_poly.pdbx_strand_id
1 'polypeptide(L)'
;MCMTIKEVSEKFKISQDTLRYYERIGLIPPVSRTASGIRNYQESDLGWVEHAVCMRSAGVPIEALIEYVKLFQIGDSTFEARRQLLKEQYDI
;
A
#
# COMPACT_ATOMS: atom_id res chain seq x y z
N MET A 1 3.12 -16.29 2.96
CA MET A 1 2.41 -16.37 4.25
C MET A 1 1.35 -15.28 4.31
N CYS A 2 0.19 -15.61 4.88
CA CYS A 2 -0.96 -14.70 4.88
C CYS A 2 -1.35 -14.33 6.32
N MET A 3 -1.86 -13.12 6.49
CA MET A 3 -2.28 -12.65 7.82
C MET A 3 -3.68 -12.07 7.74
N THR A 4 -4.43 -12.20 8.83
CA THR A 4 -5.74 -11.57 8.96
C THR A 4 -5.54 -10.08 9.31
N ILE A 5 -6.61 -9.30 9.13
CA ILE A 5 -6.56 -7.87 9.48
C ILE A 5 -6.22 -7.67 10.96
N LYS A 6 -6.71 -8.57 11.81
CA LYS A 6 -6.40 -8.52 13.24
C LYS A 6 -4.91 -8.72 13.49
N GLU A 7 -4.32 -9.72 12.85
CA GLU A 7 -2.89 -10.01 12.99
C GLU A 7 -2.03 -8.84 12.48
N VAL A 8 -2.41 -8.27 11.34
CA VAL A 8 -1.70 -7.11 10.77
C VAL A 8 -1.82 -5.91 11.69
N SER A 9 -3.00 -5.67 12.24
CA SER A 9 -3.24 -4.60 13.21
C SER A 9 -2.30 -4.72 14.41
N GLU A 10 -2.17 -5.91 14.93
CA GLU A 10 -1.29 -6.16 16.08
C GLU A 10 0.19 -6.01 15.71
N LYS A 11 0.57 -6.50 14.54
CA LYS A 11 1.95 -6.44 14.07
C LYS A 11 2.44 -5.01 13.91
N PHE A 12 1.62 -4.15 13.32
CA PHE A 12 2.01 -2.76 13.03
C PHE A 12 1.50 -1.77 14.07
N LYS A 13 0.78 -2.25 15.08
CA LYS A 13 0.27 -1.42 16.19
C LYS A 13 -0.62 -0.29 15.71
N ILE A 14 -1.49 -0.60 14.74
CA ILE A 14 -2.51 0.33 14.23
C ILE A 14 -3.86 -0.37 14.27
N SER A 15 -4.94 0.40 14.33
CA SER A 15 -6.28 -0.19 14.42
C SER A 15 -6.70 -0.86 13.12
N GLN A 16 -7.63 -1.80 13.22
CA GLN A 16 -8.22 -2.43 12.04
C GLN A 16 -8.95 -1.39 11.18
N ASP A 17 -9.58 -0.42 11.82
CA ASP A 17 -10.26 0.67 11.10
C ASP A 17 -9.28 1.50 10.30
N THR A 18 -8.08 1.75 10.82
CA THR A 18 -7.03 2.45 10.11
C THR A 18 -6.60 1.68 8.87
N LEU A 19 -6.46 0.36 8.98
CA LEU A 19 -6.11 -0.49 7.83
C LEU A 19 -7.18 -0.42 6.75
N ARG A 20 -8.46 -0.49 7.14
CA ARG A 20 -9.57 -0.37 6.19
C ARG A 20 -9.58 0.99 5.52
N TYR A 21 -9.32 2.04 6.30
CA TYR A 21 -9.24 3.41 5.81
C TYR A 21 -8.11 3.56 4.77
N TYR A 22 -6.93 3.02 5.07
CA TYR A 22 -5.80 3.08 4.14
C TYR A 22 -6.13 2.43 2.80
N GLU A 23 -6.79 1.29 2.81
CA GLU A 23 -7.20 0.62 1.58
C GLU A 23 -8.24 1.45 0.82
N ARG A 24 -9.20 2.01 1.55
CA ARG A 24 -10.30 2.76 0.96
C ARG A 24 -9.83 4.02 0.25
N ILE A 25 -8.89 4.75 0.83
CA ILE A 25 -8.40 6.01 0.24
C ILE A 25 -7.27 5.80 -0.76
N GLY A 26 -6.80 4.56 -0.92
CA GLY A 26 -5.74 4.25 -1.86
C GLY A 26 -4.32 4.43 -1.33
N LEU A 27 -4.16 4.48 -0.02
CA LEU A 27 -2.83 4.56 0.60
C LEU A 27 -2.07 3.24 0.46
N ILE A 28 -2.81 2.15 0.36
CA ILE A 28 -2.30 0.83 0.01
C ILE A 28 -3.16 0.26 -1.10
N PRO A 29 -2.61 -0.61 -1.96
CA PRO A 29 -3.41 -1.26 -3.01
C PRO A 29 -4.51 -2.12 -2.40
N PRO A 30 -5.54 -2.47 -3.18
CA PRO A 30 -6.57 -3.39 -2.71
C PRO A 30 -5.96 -4.67 -2.17
N VAL A 31 -6.36 -5.05 -0.97
CA VAL A 31 -5.84 -6.23 -0.29
C VAL A 31 -6.47 -7.49 -0.88
N SER A 32 -5.67 -8.54 -1.00
CA SER A 32 -6.16 -9.85 -1.42
C SER A 32 -7.25 -10.34 -0.48
N ARG A 33 -8.22 -11.09 -1.02
CA ARG A 33 -9.33 -11.62 -0.24
C ARG A 33 -9.46 -13.10 -0.44
N THR A 34 -10.00 -13.79 0.58
CA THR A 34 -10.32 -15.21 0.46
C THR A 34 -11.56 -15.39 -0.41
N ALA A 35 -11.87 -16.64 -0.74
CA ALA A 35 -13.07 -16.95 -1.51
C ALA A 35 -14.37 -16.45 -0.85
N SER A 36 -14.37 -16.33 0.48
CA SER A 36 -15.51 -15.82 1.22
C SER A 36 -15.49 -14.29 1.39
N GLY A 37 -14.55 -13.59 0.78
CA GLY A 37 -14.50 -12.14 0.78
C GLY A 37 -13.79 -11.52 1.99
N ILE A 38 -13.14 -12.31 2.81
CA ILE A 38 -12.41 -11.85 3.99
C ILE A 38 -11.02 -11.39 3.57
N ARG A 39 -10.57 -10.25 4.08
CA ARG A 39 -9.23 -9.73 3.81
C ARG A 39 -8.16 -10.74 4.23
N ASN A 40 -7.23 -11.00 3.34
CA ASN A 40 -6.17 -11.96 3.53
C ASN A 40 -4.86 -11.33 3.07
N TYR A 41 -4.14 -10.69 4.00
CA TYR A 41 -2.94 -9.91 3.68
C TYR A 41 -1.82 -10.84 3.26
N GLN A 42 -1.44 -10.76 2.00
CA GLN A 42 -0.29 -11.47 1.45
C GLN A 42 0.99 -10.74 1.83
N GLU A 43 2.12 -11.35 1.57
CA GLU A 43 3.41 -10.73 1.85
C GLU A 43 3.57 -9.39 1.14
N SER A 44 3.13 -9.29 -0.11
CA SER A 44 3.16 -8.03 -0.84
C SER A 44 2.27 -6.96 -0.20
N ASP A 45 1.11 -7.36 0.32
CA ASP A 45 0.22 -6.44 1.01
C ASP A 45 0.86 -5.92 2.29
N LEU A 46 1.57 -6.79 3.02
CA LEU A 46 2.27 -6.40 4.23
C LEU A 46 3.36 -5.37 3.94
N GLY A 47 4.05 -5.51 2.83
CA GLY A 47 5.05 -4.54 2.39
C GLY A 47 4.45 -3.16 2.18
N TRP A 48 3.26 -3.10 1.59
CA TRP A 48 2.55 -1.84 1.40
C TRP A 48 2.09 -1.22 2.71
N VAL A 49 1.60 -2.05 3.64
CA VAL A 49 1.19 -1.57 4.97
C VAL A 49 2.40 -0.98 5.70
N GLU A 50 3.51 -1.68 5.70
CA GLU A 50 4.74 -1.21 6.32
C GLU A 50 5.19 0.11 5.71
N HIS A 51 5.16 0.22 4.40
CA HIS A 51 5.50 1.44 3.68
C HIS A 51 4.60 2.59 4.13
N ALA A 52 3.29 2.38 4.18
CA ALA A 52 2.34 3.40 4.58
C ALA A 52 2.59 3.88 6.02
N VAL A 53 2.79 2.94 6.93
CA VAL A 53 3.04 3.26 8.34
C VAL A 53 4.34 4.05 8.49
N CYS A 54 5.42 3.60 7.85
CA CYS A 54 6.72 4.26 7.91
C CYS A 54 6.67 5.67 7.32
N MET A 55 6.06 5.81 6.15
CA MET A 55 6.02 7.11 5.47
C MET A 55 5.14 8.10 6.23
N ARG A 56 4.04 7.65 6.80
CA ARG A 56 3.19 8.52 7.62
C ARG A 56 3.91 8.97 8.89
N SER A 57 4.68 8.07 9.51
CA SER A 57 5.50 8.41 10.67
C SER A 57 6.58 9.43 10.32
N ALA A 58 7.08 9.40 9.10
CA ALA A 58 8.08 10.34 8.62
C ALA A 58 7.47 11.68 8.19
N GLY A 59 6.15 11.82 8.22
CA GLY A 59 5.47 13.05 7.87
C GLY A 59 5.14 13.22 6.41
N VAL A 60 5.23 12.17 5.61
CA VAL A 60 4.90 12.24 4.18
C VAL A 60 3.39 12.47 4.01
N PRO A 61 2.98 13.44 3.19
CA PRO A 61 1.55 13.71 2.99
C PRO A 61 0.81 12.52 2.39
N ILE A 62 -0.45 12.35 2.80
CA ILE A 62 -1.30 11.27 2.30
C ILE A 62 -1.43 11.32 0.78
N GLU A 63 -1.59 12.51 0.22
CA GLU A 63 -1.75 12.69 -1.23
C GLU A 63 -0.56 12.14 -2.00
N ALA A 64 0.66 12.34 -1.50
CA ALA A 64 1.86 11.84 -2.16
C ALA A 64 1.89 10.32 -2.15
N LEU A 65 1.46 9.70 -1.04
CA LEU A 65 1.42 8.24 -0.92
C LEU A 65 0.36 7.64 -1.84
N ILE A 66 -0.80 8.27 -1.94
CA ILE A 66 -1.88 7.83 -2.82
C ILE A 66 -1.41 7.87 -4.27
N GLU A 67 -0.75 8.93 -4.66
CA GLU A 67 -0.20 9.09 -6.01
C GLU A 67 0.79 7.98 -6.34
N TYR A 68 1.67 7.69 -5.40
CA TYR A 68 2.67 6.63 -5.56
C TYR A 68 2.01 5.26 -5.77
N VAL A 69 0.98 4.96 -4.97
CA VAL A 69 0.25 3.70 -5.09
C VAL A 69 -0.47 3.61 -6.43
N LYS A 70 -1.08 4.70 -6.89
CA LYS A 70 -1.74 4.74 -8.19
C LYS A 70 -0.79 4.39 -9.32
N LEU A 71 0.42 4.92 -9.29
CA LEU A 71 1.43 4.62 -10.30
C LEU A 71 1.77 3.14 -10.30
N PHE A 72 1.84 2.53 -9.13
CA PHE A 72 2.09 1.10 -9.01
C PHE A 72 0.95 0.25 -9.54
N GLN A 73 -0.30 0.65 -9.29
CA GLN A 73 -1.47 -0.10 -9.77
C GLN A 73 -1.59 -0.05 -11.29
N ILE A 74 -1.23 1.07 -11.89
CA ILE A 74 -1.21 1.22 -13.34
C ILE A 74 0.02 0.55 -13.92
N GLY A 75 1.05 0.37 -13.11
CA GLY A 75 2.38 -0.02 -13.51
C GLY A 75 2.49 -1.32 -14.29
N ASP A 76 1.60 -2.28 -14.04
CA ASP A 76 1.65 -3.57 -14.74
C ASP A 76 1.42 -3.40 -16.24
N SER A 77 0.56 -2.44 -16.62
CA SER A 77 0.28 -2.16 -18.02
C SER A 77 1.07 -0.96 -18.55
N THR A 78 1.71 -0.17 -17.66
CA THR A 78 2.47 1.01 -18.03
C THR A 78 3.86 1.02 -17.40
N PHE A 79 4.48 -0.14 -17.36
CA PHE A 79 5.77 -0.33 -16.72
C PHE A 79 6.83 0.65 -17.22
N GLU A 80 6.90 0.86 -18.52
CA GLU A 80 7.87 1.77 -19.12
C GLU A 80 7.64 3.23 -18.68
N ALA A 81 6.38 3.66 -18.64
CA ALA A 81 6.04 5.02 -18.22
C ALA A 81 6.44 5.25 -16.75
N ARG A 82 6.16 4.30 -15.89
CA ARG A 82 6.52 4.38 -14.48
C ARG A 82 8.03 4.44 -14.29
N ARG A 83 8.74 3.57 -15.00
CA ARG A 83 10.18 3.51 -14.94
C ARG A 83 10.83 4.83 -15.38
N GLN A 84 10.32 5.39 -16.46
CA GLN A 84 10.81 6.66 -16.98
C GLN A 84 10.54 7.79 -15.99
N LEU A 85 9.38 7.81 -15.37
CA LEU A 85 9.01 8.83 -14.39
C LEU A 85 9.97 8.83 -13.21
N LEU A 86 10.27 7.65 -12.66
CA LEU A 86 11.20 7.52 -11.55
C LEU A 86 12.61 7.97 -11.96
N LYS A 87 13.03 7.63 -13.17
CA LYS A 87 14.33 8.03 -13.68
C LYS A 87 14.44 9.55 -13.76
N GLU A 88 13.41 10.21 -14.25
CA GLU A 88 13.38 11.67 -14.33
C GLU A 88 13.53 12.34 -12.98
N GLN A 89 12.90 11.76 -11.95
CA GLN A 89 13.01 12.29 -10.60
C GLN A 89 14.43 12.15 -10.03
N TYR A 90 15.11 11.09 -10.38
CA TYR A 90 16.47 10.85 -9.90
C TYR A 90 17.52 11.61 -10.68
N ASP A 91 17.23 11.94 -11.91
CA ASP A 91 18.18 12.66 -12.79
C ASP A 91 18.23 14.17 -12.53
N ILE A 92 17.32 14.65 -11.73
CA ILE A 92 17.31 16.06 -11.32
C ILE A 92 18.29 16.25 -10.18
#